data_0190830456e916511513b98e52312924
#
_entry.id   0190830456e916511513b98e52312924
#
_cell.length_a   1.000
_cell.length_b   1.000
_cell.length_c   1.000
_cell.angle_alpha   90.00
_cell.angle_beta   90.00
_cell.angle_gamma   90.00
#
_symmetry.space_group_name_H-M   'P 1'
#
loop_
_entity.id
_entity.type
_entity.pdbx_description
1 polymer ?
#
loop_
_entity_poly.entity_id
_entity_poly.type
_entity_poly.pdbx_seq_one_letter_code
_entity_poly.pdbx_strand_id
1 'polypeptide(L)'
;MSGDEVEADRPQPGSHDRSTPTGSLETSSANLFEVMLAARDAQTNGDRGGEALATFYRTLMSGTVLLPVPPDHGEEARDALASAVNDDQEVEISVMLAKNGDGQPVNVMFGSVAALAAWSPFGTANLPLPARIAFANLAANGLPAILDPAGPVPYEFDAAEVAALAAGQLPQTGGPLFDPSVRGSVRLRLAGPEAAALEARLADDLRGGPVEEAYLVESETDDGRRLMLGLVGAEGSAVSVDVPAGTDLVWLEEPLLSNVRRVTRPFYRARRR
;
A
#
# COMPACT_ATOMS: atom_id res chain seq x y z
N MET A 1 19.65 -22.87 73.46
CA MET A 1 19.19 -21.55 73.02
C MET A 1 19.27 -21.57 71.52
N SER A 2 18.16 -21.90 70.93
CA SER A 2 18.01 -22.12 69.46
C SER A 2 17.74 -20.76 68.83
N GLY A 3 18.53 -20.44 67.80
CA GLY A 3 18.26 -19.29 66.91
C GLY A 3 17.62 -19.79 65.66
N ASP A 4 16.35 -19.43 65.44
CA ASP A 4 15.59 -19.64 64.21
C ASP A 4 16.08 -18.63 63.16
N GLU A 5 16.73 -19.13 62.12
CA GLU A 5 16.97 -18.37 60.88
C GLU A 5 15.69 -18.40 60.02
N VAL A 6 15.05 -17.25 59.89
CA VAL A 6 13.94 -17.02 58.95
C VAL A 6 14.56 -16.80 57.58
N GLU A 7 14.43 -17.80 56.71
CA GLU A 7 14.76 -17.74 55.29
C GLU A 7 13.78 -16.85 54.55
N ALA A 8 14.22 -15.67 54.07
CA ALA A 8 13.44 -14.73 53.36
C ALA A 8 13.16 -15.22 51.92
N ASP A 9 11.95 -15.59 51.63
CA ASP A 9 11.39 -15.91 50.31
C ASP A 9 11.60 -14.71 49.37
N ARG A 10 12.45 -14.88 48.35
CA ARG A 10 12.70 -13.93 47.28
C ARG A 10 11.66 -14.18 46.18
N PRO A 11 10.81 -13.22 45.82
CA PRO A 11 9.95 -13.39 44.64
C PRO A 11 10.78 -13.47 43.36
N GLN A 12 10.57 -14.52 42.58
CA GLN A 12 11.14 -14.67 41.24
C GLN A 12 10.55 -13.61 40.30
N PRO A 13 11.37 -12.98 39.45
CA PRO A 13 10.83 -12.07 38.43
C PRO A 13 10.02 -12.89 37.40
N GLY A 14 8.73 -12.64 37.35
CA GLY A 14 7.82 -13.23 36.40
C GLY A 14 8.27 -12.91 34.99
N SER A 15 8.45 -13.95 34.20
CA SER A 15 8.62 -13.88 32.74
C SER A 15 7.32 -13.27 32.16
N HIS A 16 7.37 -11.98 31.85
CA HIS A 16 6.34 -11.36 31.04
C HIS A 16 6.47 -11.92 29.61
N ASP A 17 5.65 -12.93 29.34
CA ASP A 17 5.41 -13.42 28.00
C ASP A 17 4.73 -12.28 27.20
N ARG A 18 5.54 -11.55 26.44
CA ARG A 18 5.07 -10.53 25.48
C ARG A 18 4.59 -11.21 24.24
N SER A 19 3.52 -11.99 24.34
CA SER A 19 2.75 -12.44 23.19
C SER A 19 2.02 -11.23 22.62
N THR A 20 2.63 -10.57 21.64
CA THR A 20 1.98 -9.55 20.84
C THR A 20 0.78 -10.21 20.14
N PRO A 21 -0.44 -9.66 20.22
CA PRO A 21 -1.62 -10.27 19.62
C PRO A 21 -1.63 -10.08 18.09
N THR A 22 -0.78 -10.81 17.37
CA THR A 22 -0.73 -10.78 15.90
C THR A 22 -2.06 -11.24 15.28
N GLY A 23 -2.77 -12.16 15.93
CA GLY A 23 -4.06 -12.67 15.43
C GLY A 23 -5.20 -11.64 15.42
N SER A 24 -5.13 -10.60 16.26
CA SER A 24 -6.16 -9.55 16.32
C SER A 24 -6.12 -8.59 15.12
N LEU A 25 -4.93 -8.33 14.57
CA LEU A 25 -4.75 -7.45 13.40
C LEU A 25 -5.21 -8.11 12.11
N GLU A 26 -4.95 -9.41 11.94
CA GLU A 26 -5.35 -10.14 10.73
C GLU A 26 -6.88 -10.29 10.60
N THR A 27 -7.57 -10.59 11.69
CA THR A 27 -9.03 -10.70 11.70
C THR A 27 -9.70 -9.35 11.42
N SER A 28 -9.16 -8.26 11.96
CA SER A 28 -9.65 -6.90 11.72
C SER A 28 -9.46 -6.47 10.26
N SER A 29 -8.33 -6.86 9.64
CA SER A 29 -8.01 -6.53 8.24
C SER A 29 -8.91 -7.23 7.24
N ALA A 30 -9.22 -8.51 7.47
CA ALA A 30 -10.12 -9.28 6.60
C ALA A 30 -11.53 -8.65 6.59
N ASN A 31 -12.03 -8.28 7.76
CA ASN A 31 -13.33 -7.62 7.89
C ASN A 31 -13.34 -6.23 7.22
N LEU A 32 -12.26 -5.44 7.34
CA LEU A 32 -12.16 -4.15 6.68
C LEU A 32 -12.20 -4.29 5.16
N PHE A 33 -11.47 -5.26 4.61
CA PHE A 33 -11.47 -5.51 3.17
C PHE A 33 -12.86 -5.89 2.63
N GLU A 34 -13.60 -6.77 3.34
CA GLU A 34 -14.94 -7.16 2.95
C GLU A 34 -15.92 -5.99 2.92
N VAL A 35 -15.90 -5.12 3.93
CA VAL A 35 -16.78 -3.95 3.96
C VAL A 35 -16.38 -2.89 2.94
N MET A 36 -15.09 -2.74 2.61
CA MET A 36 -14.62 -1.89 1.51
C MET A 36 -15.15 -2.38 0.17
N LEU A 37 -15.07 -3.69 -0.06
CA LEU A 37 -15.58 -4.32 -1.28
C LEU A 37 -17.09 -4.12 -1.41
N ALA A 38 -17.84 -4.36 -0.33
CA ALA A 38 -19.29 -4.15 -0.29
C ALA A 38 -19.68 -2.68 -0.54
N ALA A 39 -18.95 -1.73 0.06
CA ALA A 39 -19.17 -0.31 -0.17
C ALA A 39 -18.92 0.08 -1.63
N ARG A 40 -17.84 -0.41 -2.25
CA ARG A 40 -17.55 -0.19 -3.67
C ARG A 40 -18.64 -0.74 -4.57
N ASP A 41 -19.09 -1.96 -4.31
CA ASP A 41 -20.10 -2.62 -5.13
C ASP A 41 -21.45 -1.89 -5.01
N ALA A 42 -21.84 -1.45 -3.82
CA ALA A 42 -23.03 -0.64 -3.59
C ALA A 42 -22.98 0.66 -4.40
N GLN A 43 -21.85 1.34 -4.41
CA GLN A 43 -21.66 2.57 -5.15
C GLN A 43 -21.71 2.37 -6.67
N THR A 44 -21.06 1.33 -7.17
CA THR A 44 -21.11 0.96 -8.59
C THR A 44 -22.56 0.71 -9.03
N ASN A 45 -23.41 0.24 -8.12
CA ASN A 45 -24.84 0.03 -8.34
C ASN A 45 -25.71 1.26 -8.06
N GLY A 46 -25.11 2.44 -7.79
CA GLY A 46 -25.81 3.72 -7.63
C GLY A 46 -26.19 4.09 -6.20
N ASP A 47 -25.83 3.29 -5.20
CA ASP A 47 -26.03 3.60 -3.77
C ASP A 47 -24.89 4.48 -3.25
N ARG A 48 -25.05 5.78 -3.42
CA ARG A 48 -24.02 6.79 -3.06
C ARG A 48 -24.19 7.32 -1.64
N GLY A 49 -24.00 6.53 -0.64
CA GLY A 49 -24.06 7.02 0.75
C GLY A 49 -24.97 6.19 1.63
N GLY A 50 -25.24 4.97 1.19
CA GLY A 50 -26.05 4.02 1.91
C GLY A 50 -25.35 3.34 3.08
N GLU A 51 -26.01 2.33 3.63
CA GLU A 51 -25.58 1.58 4.80
C GLU A 51 -24.23 0.90 4.60
N ALA A 52 -23.87 0.50 3.37
CA ALA A 52 -22.59 -0.13 3.06
C ALA A 52 -21.41 0.81 3.32
N LEU A 53 -21.49 2.07 2.88
CA LEU A 53 -20.47 3.08 3.12
C LEU A 53 -20.39 3.45 4.60
N ALA A 54 -21.52 3.63 5.25
CA ALA A 54 -21.56 3.88 6.70
C ALA A 54 -20.97 2.73 7.50
N THR A 55 -21.16 1.50 7.06
CA THR A 55 -20.55 0.30 7.67
C THR A 55 -19.04 0.29 7.47
N PHE A 56 -18.57 0.64 6.27
CA PHE A 56 -17.13 0.80 6.01
C PHE A 56 -16.50 1.82 6.95
N TYR A 57 -17.03 3.03 7.06
CA TYR A 57 -16.48 4.04 7.97
C TYR A 57 -16.49 3.60 9.44
N ARG A 58 -17.60 2.99 9.90
CA ARG A 58 -17.68 2.49 11.28
C ARG A 58 -16.63 1.41 11.55
N THR A 59 -16.46 0.47 10.62
CA THR A 59 -15.47 -0.60 10.74
C THR A 59 -14.04 -0.03 10.73
N LEU A 60 -13.75 0.88 9.81
CA LEU A 60 -12.45 1.55 9.74
C LEU A 60 -12.15 2.30 11.05
N MET A 61 -13.09 3.13 11.53
CA MET A 61 -12.88 3.96 12.71
C MET A 61 -12.81 3.17 14.03
N SER A 62 -13.29 1.93 14.05
CA SER A 62 -13.13 1.01 15.19
C SER A 62 -11.85 0.20 15.13
N GLY A 63 -11.15 0.21 14.00
CA GLY A 63 -9.98 -0.59 13.73
C GLY A 63 -8.65 0.11 13.99
N THR A 64 -7.59 -0.59 13.62
CA THR A 64 -6.21 -0.11 13.60
C THR A 64 -5.75 0.01 12.16
N VAL A 65 -5.07 1.10 11.84
CA VAL A 65 -4.40 1.31 10.54
C VAL A 65 -2.89 1.46 10.73
N LEU A 66 -2.14 1.20 9.68
CA LEU A 66 -0.69 1.37 9.68
C LEU A 66 -0.35 2.65 8.93
N LEU A 67 0.35 3.57 9.59
CA LEU A 67 0.91 4.74 8.93
C LEU A 67 2.38 4.48 8.59
N PRO A 68 2.79 4.65 7.32
CA PRO A 68 4.19 4.51 6.96
C PRO A 68 4.97 5.72 7.47
N VAL A 69 6.12 5.44 8.08
CA VAL A 69 7.04 6.46 8.57
C VAL A 69 8.41 6.28 7.92
N PRO A 70 9.21 7.35 7.80
CA PRO A 70 10.57 7.23 7.30
C PRO A 70 11.35 6.17 8.10
N PRO A 71 12.18 5.33 7.45
CA PRO A 71 12.89 4.25 8.11
C PRO A 71 13.72 4.71 9.33
N ASP A 72 14.32 5.89 9.22
CA ASP A 72 15.19 6.46 10.25
C ASP A 72 14.42 6.96 11.49
N HIS A 73 13.09 7.12 11.37
CA HIS A 73 12.24 7.68 12.44
C HIS A 73 11.30 6.64 13.06
N GLY A 74 11.37 5.39 12.66
CA GLY A 74 10.43 4.37 13.10
C GLY A 74 10.48 4.06 14.60
N GLU A 75 11.67 4.03 15.20
CA GLU A 75 11.84 3.81 16.65
C GLU A 75 11.47 5.07 17.43
N GLU A 76 11.97 6.23 17.02
CA GLU A 76 11.68 7.52 17.65
C GLU A 76 10.17 7.82 17.69
N ALA A 77 9.47 7.57 16.58
CA ALA A 77 8.02 7.76 16.50
C ALA A 77 7.24 6.80 17.41
N ARG A 78 7.72 5.54 17.58
CA ARG A 78 7.11 4.59 18.51
C ARG A 78 7.32 5.01 19.97
N ASP A 79 8.52 5.47 20.31
CA ASP A 79 8.85 5.92 21.66
C ASP A 79 8.10 7.20 22.01
N ALA A 80 8.01 8.14 21.07
CA ALA A 80 7.23 9.35 21.22
C ALA A 80 5.75 9.04 21.44
N LEU A 81 5.17 8.12 20.65
CA LEU A 81 3.79 7.70 20.81
C LEU A 81 3.54 6.99 22.16
N ALA A 82 4.47 6.11 22.58
CA ALA A 82 4.37 5.43 23.87
C ALA A 82 4.43 6.40 25.05
N SER A 83 5.23 7.46 24.95
CA SER A 83 5.31 8.51 25.95
C SER A 83 4.06 9.35 25.98
N ALA A 84 3.52 9.73 24.83
CA ALA A 84 2.32 10.56 24.73
C ALA A 84 1.05 9.88 25.27
N VAL A 85 0.91 8.58 25.05
CA VAL A 85 -0.21 7.80 25.61
C VAL A 85 -0.20 7.82 27.14
N ASN A 86 0.99 7.93 27.76
CA ASN A 86 1.12 7.99 29.20
C ASN A 86 0.91 9.41 29.77
N ASP A 87 1.24 10.44 28.99
CA ASP A 87 1.30 11.82 29.48
C ASP A 87 0.17 12.73 28.95
N ASP A 88 -0.77 12.17 28.17
CA ASP A 88 -1.87 12.90 27.50
C ASP A 88 -1.38 14.10 26.66
N GLN A 89 -0.19 13.93 26.02
CA GLN A 89 0.44 14.95 25.19
C GLN A 89 0.16 14.71 23.71
N GLU A 90 0.02 15.81 22.96
CA GLU A 90 -0.01 15.75 21.51
C GLU A 90 1.40 15.44 20.97
N VAL A 91 1.49 14.42 20.10
CA VAL A 91 2.74 14.06 19.42
C VAL A 91 2.58 14.29 17.94
N GLU A 92 3.48 15.09 17.39
CA GLU A 92 3.62 15.27 15.96
C GLU A 92 4.42 14.10 15.37
N ILE A 93 3.79 13.33 14.48
CA ILE A 93 4.39 12.17 13.84
C ILE A 93 4.65 12.51 12.36
N SER A 94 5.91 12.40 11.94
CA SER A 94 6.26 12.52 10.52
C SER A 94 5.81 11.27 9.78
N VAL A 95 4.84 11.41 8.87
CA VAL A 95 4.35 10.33 8.02
C VAL A 95 4.88 10.48 6.58
N MET A 96 5.02 9.36 5.89
CA MET A 96 5.37 9.38 4.47
C MET A 96 4.17 9.80 3.64
N LEU A 97 4.42 10.66 2.65
CA LEU A 97 3.44 11.06 1.65
C LEU A 97 3.69 10.31 0.34
N ALA A 98 2.62 10.01 -0.38
CA ALA A 98 2.67 9.58 -1.77
C ALA A 98 2.26 10.74 -2.70
N LYS A 99 2.24 10.47 -4.00
CA LYS A 99 1.63 11.35 -4.99
C LYS A 99 0.46 10.61 -5.63
N ASN A 100 -0.66 11.30 -5.81
CA ASN A 100 -1.77 10.79 -6.58
C ASN A 100 -1.48 10.85 -8.09
N GLY A 101 -2.43 10.41 -8.92
CA GLY A 101 -2.31 10.43 -10.39
C GLY A 101 -2.00 11.80 -10.99
N ASP A 102 -2.41 12.89 -10.31
CA ASP A 102 -2.15 14.27 -10.71
C ASP A 102 -0.81 14.83 -10.17
N GLY A 103 -0.02 14.00 -9.50
CA GLY A 103 1.25 14.38 -8.88
C GLY A 103 1.11 15.20 -7.60
N GLN A 104 -0.10 15.33 -7.04
CA GLN A 104 -0.34 16.05 -5.79
C GLN A 104 0.00 15.16 -4.59
N PRO A 105 0.51 15.75 -3.48
CA PRO A 105 0.81 15.00 -2.29
C PRO A 105 -0.49 14.49 -1.63
N VAL A 106 -0.44 13.23 -1.19
CA VAL A 106 -1.53 12.58 -0.46
C VAL A 106 -0.97 11.80 0.73
N ASN A 107 -1.72 11.74 1.80
CA ASN A 107 -1.43 10.85 2.90
C ASN A 107 -1.69 9.40 2.48
N VAL A 108 -0.91 8.47 3.01
CA VAL A 108 -1.15 7.03 2.78
C VAL A 108 -1.32 6.31 4.12
N MET A 109 -2.25 5.35 4.13
CA MET A 109 -2.48 4.47 5.26
C MET A 109 -2.79 3.06 4.76
N PHE A 110 -2.64 2.08 5.64
CA PHE A 110 -2.83 0.67 5.26
C PHE A 110 -3.69 -0.04 6.30
N GLY A 111 -4.66 -0.82 5.83
CA GLY A 111 -5.51 -1.66 6.65
C GLY A 111 -4.84 -2.97 7.06
N SER A 112 -3.69 -3.33 6.45
CA SER A 112 -2.97 -4.56 6.75
C SER A 112 -1.48 -4.46 6.43
N VAL A 113 -0.69 -5.33 7.06
CA VAL A 113 0.74 -5.49 6.74
C VAL A 113 0.93 -5.97 5.30
N ALA A 114 0.01 -6.80 4.79
CA ALA A 114 0.07 -7.29 3.41
C ALA A 114 -0.13 -6.15 2.39
N ALA A 115 -1.07 -5.22 2.65
CA ALA A 115 -1.28 -4.05 1.80
C ALA A 115 -0.06 -3.10 1.83
N LEU A 116 0.54 -2.90 3.00
CA LEU A 116 1.77 -2.13 3.15
C LEU A 116 2.94 -2.78 2.38
N ALA A 117 3.13 -4.09 2.50
CA ALA A 117 4.18 -4.81 1.79
C ALA A 117 3.98 -4.79 0.27
N ALA A 118 2.74 -4.81 -0.22
CA ALA A 118 2.43 -4.65 -1.63
C ALA A 118 2.79 -3.25 -2.16
N TRP A 119 2.68 -2.21 -1.31
CA TRP A 119 3.05 -0.84 -1.67
C TRP A 119 4.55 -0.59 -1.55
N SER A 120 5.19 -1.16 -0.55
CA SER A 120 6.63 -0.99 -0.28
C SER A 120 7.30 -2.35 -0.11
N PRO A 121 7.64 -3.05 -1.20
CA PRO A 121 8.22 -4.39 -1.16
C PRO A 121 9.61 -4.44 -0.52
N PHE A 122 10.32 -3.30 -0.45
CA PHE A 122 11.62 -3.19 0.24
C PHE A 122 11.50 -2.95 1.74
N GLY A 123 10.27 -2.91 2.23
CA GLY A 123 9.98 -2.60 3.62
C GLY A 123 9.97 -1.10 3.90
N THR A 124 9.14 -0.72 4.85
CA THR A 124 9.12 0.61 5.42
C THR A 124 8.74 0.49 6.89
N ALA A 125 9.26 1.39 7.71
CA ALA A 125 8.80 1.47 9.08
C ALA A 125 7.34 1.90 9.10
N ASN A 126 6.59 1.42 10.07
CA ASN A 126 5.18 1.75 10.21
C ASN A 126 4.77 1.88 11.69
N LEU A 127 3.74 2.66 11.91
CA LEU A 127 3.10 2.83 13.20
C LEU A 127 1.68 2.27 13.14
N PRO A 128 1.38 1.21 13.90
CA PRO A 128 0.00 0.78 14.08
C PRO A 128 -0.71 1.75 15.03
N LEU A 129 -1.73 2.43 14.52
CA LEU A 129 -2.52 3.41 15.26
C LEU A 129 -4.00 3.07 15.20
N PRO A 130 -4.76 3.29 16.30
CA PRO A 130 -6.21 3.38 16.19
C PRO A 130 -6.59 4.39 15.10
N ALA A 131 -7.53 4.03 14.23
CA ALA A 131 -7.86 4.86 13.07
C ALA A 131 -8.22 6.31 13.46
N ARG A 132 -8.87 6.53 14.59
CA ARG A 132 -9.16 7.89 15.13
C ARG A 132 -7.90 8.73 15.30
N ILE A 133 -6.86 8.14 15.87
CA ILE A 133 -5.58 8.83 16.10
C ILE A 133 -4.89 9.07 14.76
N ALA A 134 -4.92 8.09 13.87
CA ALA A 134 -4.37 8.24 12.52
C ALA A 134 -5.03 9.41 11.78
N PHE A 135 -6.37 9.45 11.70
CA PHE A 135 -7.08 10.53 11.03
C PHE A 135 -6.85 11.91 11.68
N ALA A 136 -6.74 11.99 13.02
CA ALA A 136 -6.40 13.24 13.70
C ALA A 136 -5.02 13.76 13.25
N ASN A 137 -4.02 12.89 13.16
CA ASN A 137 -2.70 13.27 12.65
C ASN A 137 -2.72 13.66 11.16
N LEU A 138 -3.43 12.91 10.32
CA LEU A 138 -3.50 13.18 8.88
C LEU A 138 -4.26 14.47 8.58
N ALA A 139 -5.26 14.82 9.36
CA ALA A 139 -6.03 16.07 9.18
C ALA A 139 -5.18 17.33 9.41
N ALA A 140 -4.11 17.24 10.19
CA ALA A 140 -3.26 18.38 10.53
C ALA A 140 -2.61 19.03 9.29
N ASN A 141 -2.33 18.27 8.24
CA ASN A 141 -1.71 18.80 7.02
C ASN A 141 -2.74 19.21 5.94
N GLY A 142 -4.04 18.95 6.14
CA GLY A 142 -5.11 19.33 5.23
C GLY A 142 -5.09 18.59 3.89
N LEU A 143 -4.34 17.49 3.77
CA LEU A 143 -4.23 16.72 2.54
C LEU A 143 -5.27 15.59 2.49
N PRO A 144 -5.68 15.14 1.29
CA PRO A 144 -6.43 13.91 1.11
C PRO A 144 -5.63 12.70 1.58
N ALA A 145 -6.29 11.55 1.75
CA ALA A 145 -5.64 10.33 2.17
C ALA A 145 -6.08 9.14 1.32
N ILE A 146 -5.19 8.16 1.13
CA ILE A 146 -5.51 6.92 0.43
C ILE A 146 -5.28 5.74 1.38
N LEU A 147 -6.30 4.90 1.50
CA LEU A 147 -6.21 3.61 2.19
C LEU A 147 -5.88 2.53 1.18
N ASP A 148 -4.85 1.73 1.47
CA ASP A 148 -4.39 0.60 0.66
C ASP A 148 -4.13 0.94 -0.82
N PRO A 149 -3.28 1.93 -1.16
CA PRO A 149 -3.09 2.41 -2.53
C PRO A 149 -2.66 1.32 -3.53
N ALA A 150 -1.92 0.30 -3.09
CA ALA A 150 -1.54 -0.86 -3.90
C ALA A 150 -2.48 -2.06 -3.69
N GLY A 151 -3.53 -1.90 -2.90
CA GLY A 151 -4.50 -2.95 -2.60
C GLY A 151 -5.48 -3.21 -3.75
N PRO A 152 -6.25 -4.30 -3.66
CA PRO A 152 -7.25 -4.62 -4.67
C PRO A 152 -8.47 -3.68 -4.64
N VAL A 153 -8.67 -2.93 -3.56
CA VAL A 153 -9.75 -1.95 -3.38
C VAL A 153 -9.20 -0.72 -2.65
N PRO A 154 -8.42 0.16 -3.33
CA PRO A 154 -7.97 1.40 -2.70
C PRO A 154 -9.17 2.32 -2.47
N TYR A 155 -9.13 3.10 -1.38
CA TYR A 155 -10.13 4.12 -1.09
C TYR A 155 -9.45 5.47 -0.88
N GLU A 156 -9.89 6.48 -1.62
CA GLU A 156 -9.41 7.85 -1.49
C GLU A 156 -10.40 8.67 -0.65
N PHE A 157 -9.90 9.25 0.43
CA PHE A 157 -10.61 10.21 1.26
C PHE A 157 -10.23 11.61 0.79
N ASP A 158 -11.19 12.45 0.49
CA ASP A 158 -10.89 13.86 0.30
C ASP A 158 -10.52 14.54 1.65
N ALA A 159 -9.98 15.75 1.58
CA ALA A 159 -9.54 16.46 2.78
C ALA A 159 -10.70 16.75 3.77
N ALA A 160 -11.93 16.92 3.26
CA ALA A 160 -13.11 17.14 4.10
C ALA A 160 -13.53 15.85 4.82
N GLU A 161 -13.45 14.71 4.14
CA GLU A 161 -13.69 13.39 4.75
C GLU A 161 -12.64 13.10 5.84
N VAL A 162 -11.35 13.36 5.55
CA VAL A 162 -10.27 13.22 6.55
C VAL A 162 -10.56 14.07 7.79
N ALA A 163 -10.94 15.32 7.60
CA ALA A 163 -11.28 16.22 8.69
C ALA A 163 -12.53 15.78 9.48
N ALA A 164 -13.57 15.29 8.79
CA ALA A 164 -14.77 14.77 9.44
C ALA A 164 -14.47 13.54 10.29
N LEU A 165 -13.71 12.58 9.75
CA LEU A 165 -13.29 11.36 10.46
C LEU A 165 -12.38 11.69 11.64
N ALA A 166 -11.48 12.65 11.51
CA ALA A 166 -10.65 13.16 12.61
C ALA A 166 -11.52 13.75 13.75
N ALA A 167 -12.60 14.44 13.39
CA ALA A 167 -13.57 14.96 14.35
C ALA A 167 -14.52 13.89 14.93
N GLY A 168 -14.37 12.62 14.52
CA GLY A 168 -15.24 11.53 14.93
C GLY A 168 -16.62 11.56 14.28
N GLN A 169 -16.78 12.31 13.19
CA GLN A 169 -18.01 12.41 12.41
C GLN A 169 -17.95 11.47 11.21
N LEU A 170 -19.03 10.74 10.96
CA LEU A 170 -19.12 9.96 9.73
C LEU A 170 -19.54 10.86 8.58
N PRO A 171 -18.80 10.85 7.45
CA PRO A 171 -19.21 11.58 6.27
C PRO A 171 -20.62 11.16 5.82
N GLN A 172 -21.50 12.11 5.55
CA GLN A 172 -22.91 11.83 5.22
C GLN A 172 -23.16 11.69 3.72
N THR A 173 -22.29 12.21 2.91
CA THR A 173 -22.32 12.04 1.45
C THR A 173 -20.98 11.49 1.03
N GLY A 174 -21.02 10.36 0.36
CA GLY A 174 -19.81 9.78 -0.15
C GLY A 174 -19.05 10.82 -0.96
N GLY A 175 -17.82 11.05 -0.55
CA GLY A 175 -16.80 11.68 -1.37
C GLY A 175 -16.62 10.94 -2.68
N PRO A 176 -15.63 11.30 -3.48
CA PRO A 176 -15.30 10.56 -4.69
C PRO A 176 -14.97 9.14 -4.26
N LEU A 177 -15.95 8.36 -4.41
CA LEU A 177 -16.00 6.95 -4.19
C LEU A 177 -14.87 6.34 -4.96
N PHE A 178 -14.25 5.34 -4.44
CA PHE A 178 -13.40 4.43 -5.19
C PHE A 178 -13.25 4.87 -6.66
N ASP A 179 -12.52 5.98 -6.87
CA ASP A 179 -12.33 6.47 -8.22
C ASP A 179 -11.52 5.41 -8.97
N PRO A 180 -12.10 4.73 -9.97
CA PRO A 180 -11.34 3.80 -10.79
C PRO A 180 -10.17 4.47 -11.52
N SER A 181 -10.09 5.82 -11.55
CA SER A 181 -8.98 6.55 -12.11
C SER A 181 -7.73 6.54 -11.21
N VAL A 182 -7.87 6.34 -9.91
CA VAL A 182 -6.72 6.03 -9.01
C VAL A 182 -6.18 4.63 -9.30
N ARG A 183 -7.00 3.74 -9.79
CA ARG A 183 -6.59 2.62 -10.61
C ARG A 183 -6.64 3.09 -12.05
N GLY A 184 -5.60 3.62 -12.56
CA GLY A 184 -5.41 3.50 -13.97
C GLY A 184 -5.61 2.04 -14.31
N SER A 185 -6.82 1.65 -14.75
CA SER A 185 -7.05 0.29 -15.23
C SER A 185 -6.17 0.14 -16.45
N VAL A 186 -4.95 -0.33 -16.21
CA VAL A 186 -4.02 -0.62 -17.29
C VAL A 186 -4.58 -1.84 -17.98
N ARG A 187 -5.25 -1.64 -19.09
CA ARG A 187 -5.60 -2.74 -19.97
C ARG A 187 -4.36 -3.11 -20.74
N LEU A 188 -3.84 -4.30 -20.47
CA LEU A 188 -2.73 -4.84 -21.23
C LEU A 188 -3.26 -5.47 -22.51
N ARG A 189 -2.65 -5.13 -23.64
CA ARG A 189 -2.94 -5.69 -24.96
C ARG A 189 -1.66 -6.21 -25.61
N LEU A 190 -1.81 -7.11 -26.57
CA LEU A 190 -0.69 -7.45 -27.45
C LEU A 190 -0.20 -6.18 -28.15
N ALA A 191 1.11 -5.97 -28.14
CA ALA A 191 1.73 -4.95 -28.98
C ALA A 191 1.42 -5.21 -30.46
N GLY A 192 1.19 -4.16 -31.22
CA GLY A 192 0.86 -4.26 -32.64
C GLY A 192 1.96 -4.94 -33.48
N PRO A 193 1.68 -5.30 -34.73
CA PRO A 193 2.64 -6.02 -35.58
C PRO A 193 3.94 -5.23 -35.81
N GLU A 194 3.91 -3.91 -35.69
CA GLU A 194 5.09 -3.03 -35.77
C GLU A 194 6.06 -3.25 -34.61
N ALA A 195 5.60 -3.82 -33.51
CA ALA A 195 6.45 -4.12 -32.37
C ALA A 195 7.48 -5.22 -32.64
N ALA A 196 7.27 -6.10 -33.58
CA ALA A 196 8.16 -7.22 -33.88
C ALA A 196 9.60 -6.78 -34.23
N ALA A 197 9.75 -5.69 -34.97
CA ALA A 197 11.07 -5.12 -35.28
C ALA A 197 11.75 -4.52 -34.02
N LEU A 198 10.96 -3.92 -33.17
CA LEU A 198 11.43 -3.39 -31.89
C LEU A 198 11.84 -4.52 -30.94
N GLU A 199 11.04 -5.58 -30.83
CA GLU A 199 11.36 -6.76 -30.03
C GLU A 199 12.69 -7.40 -30.43
N ALA A 200 12.96 -7.53 -31.74
CA ALA A 200 14.22 -8.07 -32.21
C ALA A 200 15.43 -7.22 -31.80
N ARG A 201 15.31 -5.88 -31.90
CA ARG A 201 16.35 -4.95 -31.49
C ARG A 201 16.57 -4.99 -29.97
N LEU A 202 15.50 -4.91 -29.20
CA LEU A 202 15.57 -4.98 -27.75
C LEU A 202 16.13 -6.33 -27.25
N ALA A 203 15.82 -7.43 -27.93
CA ALA A 203 16.40 -8.73 -27.59
C ALA A 203 17.93 -8.75 -27.76
N ASP A 204 18.47 -8.00 -28.73
CA ASP A 204 19.91 -7.85 -28.92
C ASP A 204 20.53 -7.00 -27.81
N ASP A 205 19.91 -5.89 -27.44
CA ASP A 205 20.36 -5.00 -26.36
C ASP A 205 20.38 -5.69 -25.00
N LEU A 206 19.43 -6.60 -24.74
CA LEU A 206 19.30 -7.32 -23.47
C LEU A 206 20.29 -8.49 -23.32
N ARG A 207 21.00 -8.88 -24.38
CA ARG A 207 21.92 -10.03 -24.34
C ARG A 207 23.08 -9.81 -23.38
N GLY A 208 23.22 -10.75 -22.46
CA GLY A 208 24.32 -10.73 -21.48
C GLY A 208 24.09 -9.77 -20.30
N GLY A 209 22.94 -9.11 -20.27
CA GLY A 209 22.50 -8.28 -19.17
C GLY A 209 21.85 -9.08 -18.01
N PRO A 210 21.38 -8.37 -16.97
CA PRO A 210 20.76 -8.97 -15.79
C PRO A 210 19.30 -9.39 -15.99
N VAL A 211 18.74 -9.21 -17.18
CA VAL A 211 17.34 -9.50 -17.51
C VAL A 211 17.18 -10.99 -17.86
N GLU A 212 16.25 -11.65 -17.20
CA GLU A 212 15.91 -13.05 -17.42
C GLU A 212 14.83 -13.23 -18.50
N GLU A 213 13.78 -12.43 -18.44
CA GLU A 213 12.70 -12.39 -19.43
C GLU A 213 12.34 -10.94 -19.75
N ALA A 214 11.92 -10.69 -20.99
CA ALA A 214 11.37 -9.40 -21.38
C ALA A 214 10.09 -9.56 -22.20
N TYR A 215 9.15 -8.64 -21.98
CA TYR A 215 7.82 -8.62 -22.58
C TYR A 215 7.56 -7.24 -23.17
N LEU A 216 6.90 -7.18 -24.32
CA LEU A 216 6.44 -5.95 -24.92
C LEU A 216 4.91 -6.02 -25.05
N VAL A 217 4.22 -5.09 -24.43
CA VAL A 217 2.75 -4.99 -24.46
C VAL A 217 2.34 -3.54 -24.68
N GLU A 218 1.12 -3.32 -25.12
CA GLU A 218 0.47 -2.02 -25.03
C GLU A 218 -0.25 -1.91 -23.70
N SER A 219 0.02 -0.84 -22.96
CA SER A 219 -0.77 -0.39 -21.83
C SER A 219 -1.78 0.64 -22.32
N GLU A 220 -3.05 0.41 -22.06
CA GLU A 220 -4.13 1.37 -22.31
C GLU A 220 -4.60 1.91 -20.96
N THR A 221 -4.39 3.18 -20.75
CA THR A 221 -4.86 3.96 -19.59
C THR A 221 -5.84 5.01 -20.07
N ASP A 222 -6.46 5.75 -19.16
CA ASP A 222 -7.33 6.88 -19.51
C ASP A 222 -6.58 7.98 -20.25
N ASP A 223 -5.25 8.09 -20.07
CA ASP A 223 -4.37 9.03 -20.78
C ASP A 223 -4.00 8.54 -22.21
N GLY A 224 -4.44 7.37 -22.60
CA GLY A 224 -4.20 6.79 -23.91
C GLY A 224 -3.42 5.49 -23.91
N ARG A 225 -2.88 5.15 -25.09
CA ARG A 225 -2.10 3.93 -25.27
C ARG A 225 -0.62 4.23 -25.30
N ARG A 226 0.16 3.41 -24.59
CA ARG A 226 1.62 3.47 -24.58
C ARG A 226 2.20 2.07 -24.70
N LEU A 227 3.39 1.97 -25.25
CA LEU A 227 4.16 0.74 -25.16
C LEU A 227 4.72 0.58 -23.74
N MET A 228 4.69 -0.62 -23.22
CA MET A 228 5.31 -0.99 -21.96
C MET A 228 6.31 -2.14 -22.20
N LEU A 229 7.56 -1.87 -21.87
CA LEU A 229 8.62 -2.87 -21.81
C LEU A 229 8.70 -3.42 -20.38
N GLY A 230 8.22 -4.63 -20.21
CA GLY A 230 8.26 -5.33 -18.93
C GLY A 230 9.50 -6.23 -18.84
N LEU A 231 10.28 -6.06 -17.77
CA LEU A 231 11.52 -6.81 -17.52
C LEU A 231 11.37 -7.70 -16.29
N VAL A 232 11.91 -8.92 -16.35
CA VAL A 232 12.02 -9.84 -15.20
C VAL A 232 13.50 -10.11 -14.97
N GLY A 233 13.94 -10.02 -13.72
CA GLY A 233 15.34 -10.23 -13.34
C GLY A 233 15.64 -9.59 -11.98
N ALA A 234 16.91 -9.34 -11.70
CA ALA A 234 17.29 -8.66 -10.47
C ALA A 234 16.91 -7.17 -10.56
N GLU A 235 15.94 -6.76 -9.74
CA GLU A 235 15.47 -5.39 -9.66
C GLU A 235 16.60 -4.42 -9.31
N GLY A 236 16.50 -3.18 -9.80
CA GLY A 236 17.54 -2.16 -9.58
C GLY A 236 18.81 -2.36 -10.40
N SER A 237 18.91 -3.41 -11.20
CA SER A 237 20.03 -3.59 -12.12
C SER A 237 19.99 -2.53 -13.22
N ALA A 238 21.14 -1.94 -13.51
CA ALA A 238 21.24 -0.99 -14.63
C ALA A 238 21.02 -1.72 -15.95
N VAL A 239 19.93 -1.39 -16.64
CA VAL A 239 19.62 -1.88 -17.98
C VAL A 239 19.69 -0.71 -18.93
N SER A 240 20.52 -0.83 -19.97
CA SER A 240 20.62 0.16 -21.02
C SER A 240 19.95 -0.40 -22.26
N VAL A 241 18.77 0.11 -22.58
CA VAL A 241 18.01 -0.26 -23.79
C VAL A 241 17.55 1.01 -24.48
N ASP A 242 17.61 1.01 -25.81
CA ASP A 242 17.11 2.12 -26.62
C ASP A 242 15.63 1.89 -26.94
N VAL A 243 14.75 2.49 -26.14
CA VAL A 243 13.29 2.42 -26.31
C VAL A 243 12.76 3.68 -26.98
N PRO A 244 11.69 3.57 -27.79
CA PRO A 244 11.01 4.74 -28.35
C PRO A 244 10.52 5.69 -27.25
N ALA A 245 10.50 6.99 -27.55
CA ALA A 245 9.94 7.99 -26.64
C ALA A 245 8.48 7.65 -26.29
N GLY A 246 8.12 7.71 -25.01
CA GLY A 246 6.80 7.35 -24.52
C GLY A 246 6.59 5.85 -24.26
N THR A 247 7.67 5.05 -24.29
CA THR A 247 7.63 3.66 -23.81
C THR A 247 7.89 3.63 -22.30
N ASP A 248 7.01 3.00 -21.55
CA ASP A 248 7.17 2.78 -20.11
C ASP A 248 8.08 1.56 -19.90
N LEU A 249 9.11 1.70 -19.07
CA LEU A 249 10.01 0.61 -18.68
C LEU A 249 9.70 0.20 -17.25
N VAL A 250 9.30 -1.06 -17.04
CA VAL A 250 8.79 -1.56 -15.76
C VAL A 250 9.44 -2.89 -15.40
N TRP A 251 9.97 -3.02 -14.19
CA TRP A 251 10.30 -4.32 -13.63
C TRP A 251 9.02 -5.06 -13.23
N LEU A 252 8.84 -6.25 -13.76
CA LEU A 252 7.63 -7.04 -13.57
C LEU A 252 7.75 -7.93 -12.35
N GLU A 253 6.88 -7.71 -11.39
CA GLU A 253 6.65 -8.56 -10.24
C GLU A 253 5.20 -9.06 -10.19
N GLU A 254 4.92 -10.05 -9.36
CA GLU A 254 3.53 -10.47 -9.14
C GLU A 254 2.74 -9.35 -8.41
N PRO A 255 1.48 -9.08 -8.79
CA PRO A 255 0.65 -9.83 -9.74
C PRO A 255 0.73 -9.37 -11.21
N LEU A 256 1.48 -8.27 -11.50
CA LEU A 256 1.55 -7.70 -12.85
C LEU A 256 2.18 -8.70 -13.85
N LEU A 257 3.22 -9.42 -13.43
CA LEU A 257 3.86 -10.45 -14.25
C LEU A 257 2.88 -11.52 -14.71
N SER A 258 2.03 -12.02 -13.82
CA SER A 258 0.98 -12.98 -14.17
C SER A 258 -0.01 -12.41 -15.18
N ASN A 259 -0.37 -11.14 -15.07
CA ASN A 259 -1.26 -10.48 -16.02
C ASN A 259 -0.61 -10.32 -17.39
N VAL A 260 0.66 -9.90 -17.45
CA VAL A 260 1.43 -9.80 -18.71
C VAL A 260 1.54 -11.16 -19.38
N ARG A 261 1.84 -12.21 -18.62
CA ARG A 261 1.95 -13.60 -19.16
C ARG A 261 0.65 -14.15 -19.73
N ARG A 262 -0.52 -13.64 -19.30
CA ARG A 262 -1.82 -13.98 -19.90
C ARG A 262 -2.03 -13.31 -21.25
N VAL A 263 -1.42 -12.15 -21.47
CA VAL A 263 -1.57 -11.36 -22.70
C VAL A 263 -0.57 -11.77 -23.76
N THR A 264 0.70 -11.99 -23.38
CA THR A 264 1.78 -12.28 -24.34
C THR A 264 2.81 -13.25 -23.78
N ARG A 265 3.65 -13.74 -24.68
CA ARG A 265 4.85 -14.52 -24.33
C ARG A 265 6.06 -13.59 -24.31
N PRO A 266 7.12 -13.92 -23.53
CA PRO A 266 8.33 -13.14 -23.55
C PRO A 266 8.97 -13.20 -24.95
N PHE A 267 9.35 -12.06 -25.49
CA PHE A 267 10.11 -11.97 -26.72
C PHE A 267 11.60 -12.26 -26.48
N TYR A 268 12.07 -12.11 -25.25
CA TYR A 268 13.43 -12.42 -24.84
C TYR A 268 13.42 -13.33 -23.60
N ARG A 269 14.31 -14.32 -23.65
CA ARG A 269 14.67 -15.16 -22.49
C ARG A 269 16.17 -15.36 -22.44
N ALA A 270 16.77 -15.07 -21.31
CA ALA A 270 18.18 -15.38 -21.08
C ALA A 270 18.40 -16.90 -21.13
N ARG A 271 19.42 -17.33 -21.85
CA ARG A 271 19.84 -18.75 -21.80
C ARG A 271 20.43 -19.00 -20.42
N ARG A 272 19.80 -19.86 -19.63
CA ARG A 272 20.44 -20.36 -18.39
C ARG A 272 21.72 -21.07 -18.79
N ARG A 273 22.84 -20.59 -18.22
CA ARG A 273 24.13 -21.26 -18.33
C ARG A 273 24.20 -22.44 -17.39
#